data_207aca98dc4f71c3dc813263c551a25d
#
_entry.id   207aca98dc4f71c3dc813263c551a25d
#
_cell.length_a   1.000
_cell.length_b   1.000
_cell.length_c   1.000
_cell.angle_alpha   90.00
_cell.angle_beta   90.00
_cell.angle_gamma   90.00
#
_symmetry.space_group_name_H-M   'P 1'
#
loop_
_entity.id
_entity.type
_entity.pdbx_description
1 polymer ?
#
loop_
_entity_poly.entity_id
_entity_poly.type
_entity_poly.pdbx_seq_one_letter_code
_entity_poly.pdbx_strand_id
1 'polypeptide(L)'
;MAAGERPYVPVPVRIAVTGFNAVGGVMLTLALAALGVLLSGLQVDPVTQGGTGYLDFVLFFNAVLFLSPLAAVVVFLGLRVKRGEHWAWLASLVFWGFAGTMMPLLAWLLEAPTPFGLVPVLCAGTLLGLLLTPQARVHCAEPDEE
;
A
#
# COMPACT_ATOMS: atom_id res chain seq x y z
N MET A 1 -19.23 -31.78 -16.52
CA MET A 1 -18.60 -30.52 -16.09
C MET A 1 -18.66 -30.50 -14.57
N ALA A 2 -17.54 -30.79 -13.88
CA ALA A 2 -17.47 -30.82 -12.43
C ALA A 2 -17.58 -29.39 -11.93
N ALA A 3 -18.50 -29.16 -10.98
CA ALA A 3 -18.71 -27.86 -10.32
C ALA A 3 -17.37 -27.38 -9.71
N GLY A 4 -16.90 -26.22 -10.16
CA GLY A 4 -15.57 -25.71 -9.93
C GLY A 4 -15.17 -25.71 -8.46
N GLU A 5 -14.26 -26.58 -8.12
CA GLU A 5 -13.49 -26.46 -6.89
C GLU A 5 -12.76 -25.13 -6.93
N ARG A 6 -13.12 -24.25 -6.01
CA ARG A 6 -12.41 -22.98 -5.88
C ARG A 6 -10.95 -23.28 -5.56
N PRO A 7 -9.97 -22.74 -6.32
CA PRO A 7 -8.58 -23.04 -6.08
C PRO A 7 -8.24 -22.73 -4.62
N TYR A 8 -7.63 -23.71 -3.96
CA TYR A 8 -7.22 -23.58 -2.55
C TYR A 8 -6.18 -22.45 -2.43
N VAL A 9 -6.52 -21.40 -1.71
CA VAL A 9 -5.60 -20.30 -1.43
C VAL A 9 -4.94 -20.56 -0.08
N PRO A 10 -3.60 -20.73 -0.01
CA PRO A 10 -2.88 -20.96 1.24
C PRO A 10 -3.11 -19.87 2.29
N VAL A 11 -3.10 -20.25 3.57
CA VAL A 11 -3.34 -19.32 4.68
C VAL A 11 -2.41 -18.10 4.66
N PRO A 12 -1.08 -18.23 4.45
CA PRO A 12 -0.18 -17.07 4.38
C PRO A 12 -0.58 -16.08 3.28
N VAL A 13 -0.99 -16.58 2.11
CA VAL A 13 -1.45 -15.74 1.00
C VAL A 13 -2.73 -14.99 1.37
N ARG A 14 -3.68 -15.66 2.03
CA ARG A 14 -4.92 -15.01 2.51
C ARG A 14 -4.63 -13.89 3.50
N ILE A 15 -3.71 -14.12 4.45
CA ILE A 15 -3.31 -13.11 5.44
C ILE A 15 -2.60 -11.95 4.73
N ALA A 16 -1.67 -12.23 3.81
CA ALA A 16 -0.99 -11.19 3.03
C ALA A 16 -1.98 -10.32 2.24
N VAL A 17 -2.94 -10.95 1.54
CA VAL A 17 -3.98 -10.21 0.79
C VAL A 17 -4.85 -9.35 1.70
N THR A 18 -5.19 -9.85 2.88
CA THR A 18 -5.92 -9.05 3.88
C THR A 18 -5.08 -7.85 4.33
N GLY A 19 -3.77 -8.04 4.54
CA GLY A 19 -2.82 -6.97 4.82
C GLY A 19 -2.75 -5.93 3.70
N PHE A 20 -2.67 -6.35 2.43
CA PHE A 20 -2.72 -5.43 1.29
C PHE A 20 -4.01 -4.59 1.29
N ASN A 21 -5.15 -5.23 1.50
CA ASN A 21 -6.43 -4.52 1.54
C ASN A 21 -6.52 -3.55 2.72
N ALA A 22 -5.99 -3.93 3.89
CA ALA A 22 -5.96 -3.05 5.06
C ALA A 22 -5.07 -1.82 4.81
N VAL A 23 -3.86 -2.02 4.29
CA VAL A 23 -2.94 -0.91 3.97
C VAL A 23 -3.53 -0.02 2.88
N GLY A 24 -4.03 -0.60 1.79
CA GLY A 24 -4.70 0.15 0.73
C GLY A 24 -5.92 0.92 1.23
N GLY A 25 -6.72 0.32 2.12
CA GLY A 25 -7.86 0.97 2.77
C GLY A 25 -7.45 2.16 3.63
N VAL A 26 -6.40 2.03 4.44
CA VAL A 26 -5.84 3.14 5.23
C VAL A 26 -5.34 4.26 4.33
N MET A 27 -4.57 3.94 3.28
CA MET A 27 -4.09 4.94 2.32
C MET A 27 -5.25 5.69 1.64
N LEU A 28 -6.29 4.97 1.21
CA LEU A 28 -7.47 5.57 0.59
C LEU A 28 -8.22 6.47 1.58
N THR A 29 -8.36 6.04 2.84
CA THR A 29 -8.99 6.85 3.88
C THR A 29 -8.23 8.15 4.13
N LEU A 30 -6.89 8.08 4.19
CA LEU A 30 -6.04 9.26 4.33
C LEU A 30 -6.14 10.19 3.11
N ALA A 31 -6.20 9.64 1.90
CA ALA A 31 -6.39 10.42 0.68
C ALA A 31 -7.76 11.13 0.68
N LEU A 32 -8.82 10.45 1.09
CA LEU A 32 -10.16 11.04 1.21
C LEU A 32 -10.23 12.12 2.29
N ALA A 33 -9.57 11.89 3.43
CA ALA A 33 -9.47 12.91 4.50
C ALA A 33 -8.72 14.16 4.00
N ALA A 34 -7.59 13.97 3.30
CA ALA A 34 -6.83 15.06 2.68
C ALA A 34 -7.67 15.82 1.64
N LEU A 35 -8.46 15.11 0.82
CA LEU A 35 -9.38 15.72 -0.13
C LEU A 35 -10.47 16.52 0.59
N GLY A 36 -11.02 16.01 1.69
CA GLY A 36 -11.99 16.73 2.51
C GLY A 36 -11.44 18.04 3.05
N VAL A 37 -10.20 18.03 3.55
CA VAL A 37 -9.51 19.26 4.00
C VAL A 37 -9.30 20.24 2.86
N LEU A 38 -8.87 19.77 1.68
CA LEU A 38 -8.72 20.61 0.49
C LEU A 38 -10.03 21.29 0.09
N LEU A 39 -11.12 20.53 0.05
CA LEU A 39 -12.43 21.05 -0.35
C LEU A 39 -12.98 22.03 0.68
N SER A 40 -12.75 21.81 1.98
CA SER A 40 -13.14 22.77 3.03
C SER A 40 -12.28 24.04 3.01
N GLY A 41 -10.97 23.90 2.71
CA GLY A 41 -10.04 25.02 2.59
C GLY A 41 -10.33 25.93 1.39
N LEU A 42 -10.89 25.41 0.32
CA LEU A 42 -11.31 26.22 -0.85
C LEU A 42 -12.49 27.15 -0.56
N GLN A 43 -13.21 26.94 0.55
CA GLN A 43 -14.32 27.79 1.00
C GLN A 43 -13.89 28.92 1.93
N VAL A 44 -12.60 28.95 2.36
CA VAL A 44 -12.06 29.98 3.24
C VAL A 44 -11.29 31.00 2.40
N ASP A 45 -11.63 32.28 2.53
CA ASP A 45 -11.00 33.36 1.77
C ASP A 45 -9.48 33.35 1.92
N PRO A 46 -8.72 33.27 0.82
CA PRO A 46 -7.24 33.18 0.85
C PRO A 46 -6.56 34.43 1.40
N VAL A 47 -7.29 35.51 1.59
CA VAL A 47 -6.75 36.82 2.00
C VAL A 47 -6.52 36.91 3.51
N THR A 48 -7.15 36.06 4.31
CA THR A 48 -7.09 36.15 5.79
C THR A 48 -6.09 35.21 6.45
N GLN A 49 -5.54 34.24 5.72
CA GLN A 49 -4.54 33.31 6.24
C GLN A 49 -3.17 33.62 5.64
N GLY A 50 -2.34 34.30 6.39
CA GLY A 50 -0.95 34.58 6.00
C GLY A 50 -0.20 33.29 5.65
N GLY A 51 0.39 33.23 4.45
CA GLY A 51 1.47 32.34 3.97
C GLY A 51 1.38 30.81 4.19
N THR A 52 0.74 30.33 5.23
CA THR A 52 0.64 28.90 5.58
C THR A 52 -0.36 28.15 4.72
N GLY A 53 -1.44 28.77 4.26
CA GLY A 53 -2.49 28.13 3.49
C GLY A 53 -2.02 27.56 2.14
N TYR A 54 -1.01 28.15 1.51
CA TYR A 54 -0.45 27.62 0.26
C TYR A 54 0.35 26.33 0.50
N LEU A 55 1.15 26.28 1.55
CA LEU A 55 1.92 25.08 1.91
C LEU A 55 0.99 23.93 2.28
N ASP A 56 -0.04 24.21 3.06
CA ASP A 56 -1.06 23.21 3.43
C ASP A 56 -1.78 22.70 2.19
N PHE A 57 -2.19 23.57 1.28
CA PHE A 57 -2.80 23.17 0.01
C PHE A 57 -1.89 22.24 -0.81
N VAL A 58 -0.63 22.61 -1.00
CA VAL A 58 0.35 21.79 -1.74
C VAL A 58 0.53 20.43 -1.07
N LEU A 59 0.62 20.39 0.26
CA LEU A 59 0.83 19.15 1.01
C LEU A 59 -0.38 18.20 0.86
N PHE A 60 -1.60 18.69 1.09
CA PHE A 60 -2.81 17.87 0.97
C PHE A 60 -3.09 17.46 -0.48
N PHE A 61 -2.84 18.34 -1.45
CA PHE A 61 -2.98 18.02 -2.87
C PHE A 61 -2.03 16.90 -3.28
N ASN A 62 -0.76 16.97 -2.87
CA ASN A 62 0.20 15.90 -3.13
C ASN A 62 -0.19 14.60 -2.41
N ALA A 63 -0.71 14.68 -1.18
CA ALA A 63 -1.20 13.49 -0.47
C ALA A 63 -2.31 12.78 -1.26
N VAL A 64 -3.29 13.50 -1.77
CA VAL A 64 -4.36 12.92 -2.62
C VAL A 64 -3.78 12.33 -3.91
N LEU A 65 -2.89 13.09 -4.57
CA LEU A 65 -2.31 12.72 -5.86
C LEU A 65 -1.47 11.43 -5.79
N PHE A 66 -0.75 11.22 -4.68
CA PHE A 66 0.13 10.05 -4.53
C PHE A 66 -0.51 8.89 -3.78
N LEU A 67 -1.28 9.15 -2.71
CA LEU A 67 -1.85 8.06 -1.90
C LEU A 67 -2.97 7.31 -2.62
N SER A 68 -3.79 7.99 -3.43
CA SER A 68 -4.90 7.30 -4.09
C SER A 68 -4.44 6.30 -5.17
N PRO A 69 -3.53 6.63 -6.12
CA PRO A 69 -3.03 5.63 -7.06
C PRO A 69 -2.21 4.55 -6.38
N LEU A 70 -1.45 4.91 -5.33
CA LEU A 70 -0.67 3.93 -4.57
C LEU A 70 -1.58 2.92 -3.86
N ALA A 71 -2.68 3.38 -3.25
CA ALA A 71 -3.68 2.51 -2.66
C ALA A 71 -4.28 1.55 -3.70
N ALA A 72 -4.61 2.04 -4.89
CA ALA A 72 -5.13 1.23 -5.98
C ALA A 72 -4.12 0.16 -6.42
N VAL A 73 -2.84 0.51 -6.56
CA VAL A 73 -1.76 -0.45 -6.90
C VAL A 73 -1.63 -1.53 -5.83
N VAL A 74 -1.62 -1.15 -4.55
CA VAL A 74 -1.50 -2.10 -3.42
C VAL A 74 -2.65 -3.10 -3.42
N VAL A 75 -3.90 -2.64 -3.54
CA VAL A 75 -5.08 -3.51 -3.61
C VAL A 75 -5.05 -4.39 -4.86
N PHE A 76 -4.70 -3.83 -6.01
CA PHE A 76 -4.58 -4.57 -7.26
C PHE A 76 -3.55 -5.70 -7.17
N LEU A 77 -2.36 -5.43 -6.65
CA LEU A 77 -1.33 -6.45 -6.43
C LEU A 77 -1.83 -7.54 -5.49
N GLY A 78 -2.49 -7.19 -4.39
CA GLY A 78 -3.08 -8.16 -3.47
C GLY A 78 -4.10 -9.09 -4.15
N LEU A 79 -4.97 -8.56 -5.02
CA LEU A 79 -5.94 -9.34 -5.78
C LEU A 79 -5.27 -10.30 -6.77
N ARG A 80 -4.19 -9.87 -7.43
CA ARG A 80 -3.42 -10.67 -8.39
C ARG A 80 -2.61 -11.77 -7.69
N VAL A 81 -1.97 -11.48 -6.57
CA VAL A 81 -1.30 -12.48 -5.72
C VAL A 81 -2.29 -13.55 -5.24
N LYS A 82 -3.51 -13.16 -4.88
CA LYS A 82 -4.58 -14.12 -4.54
C LYS A 82 -4.91 -15.09 -5.68
N ARG A 83 -4.77 -14.65 -6.93
CA ARG A 83 -4.98 -15.48 -8.13
C ARG A 83 -3.80 -16.40 -8.46
N GLY A 84 -2.69 -16.28 -7.73
CA GLY A 84 -1.47 -17.05 -7.96
C GLY A 84 -0.60 -16.51 -9.10
N GLU A 85 -0.80 -15.28 -9.55
CA GLU A 85 -0.03 -14.71 -10.66
C GLU A 85 1.41 -14.43 -10.22
N HIS A 86 2.38 -15.12 -10.84
CA HIS A 86 3.81 -15.04 -10.49
C HIS A 86 4.38 -13.62 -10.57
N TRP A 87 4.07 -12.89 -11.63
CA TRP A 87 4.53 -11.51 -11.80
C TRP A 87 4.06 -10.58 -10.67
N ALA A 88 2.82 -10.76 -10.18
CA ALA A 88 2.26 -9.96 -9.12
C ALA A 88 2.93 -10.27 -7.76
N TRP A 89 3.32 -11.52 -7.54
CA TRP A 89 4.10 -11.92 -6.39
C TRP A 89 5.49 -11.26 -6.41
N LEU A 90 6.22 -11.30 -7.54
CA LEU A 90 7.50 -10.62 -7.70
C LEU A 90 7.37 -9.11 -7.54
N ALA A 91 6.38 -8.49 -8.19
CA ALA A 91 6.12 -7.06 -8.06
C ALA A 91 5.81 -6.66 -6.61
N SER A 92 5.08 -7.50 -5.88
CA SER A 92 4.79 -7.27 -4.45
C SER A 92 6.05 -7.36 -3.59
N LEU A 93 6.95 -8.30 -3.85
CA LEU A 93 8.23 -8.40 -3.13
C LEU A 93 9.08 -7.15 -3.35
N VAL A 94 9.20 -6.69 -4.60
CA VAL A 94 9.94 -5.47 -4.94
C VAL A 94 9.31 -4.26 -4.29
N PHE A 95 7.98 -4.12 -4.39
CA PHE A 95 7.25 -3.00 -3.82
C PHE A 95 7.44 -2.90 -2.30
N TRP A 96 7.20 -4.00 -1.57
CA TRP A 96 7.32 -3.99 -0.11
C TRP A 96 8.78 -3.93 0.36
N GLY A 97 9.73 -4.50 -0.39
CA GLY A 97 11.15 -4.33 -0.14
C GLY A 97 11.57 -2.87 -0.26
N PHE A 98 11.14 -2.20 -1.34
CA PHE A 98 11.40 -0.78 -1.55
C PHE A 98 10.71 0.10 -0.48
N ALA A 99 9.43 -0.13 -0.19
CA ALA A 99 8.70 0.61 0.84
C ALA A 99 9.33 0.45 2.23
N GLY A 100 9.74 -0.77 2.60
CA GLY A 100 10.37 -1.07 3.87
C GLY A 100 11.75 -0.42 4.06
N THR A 101 12.45 -0.08 2.98
CA THR A 101 13.76 0.59 3.03
C THR A 101 13.64 2.10 2.86
N MET A 102 12.83 2.57 1.92
CA MET A 102 12.72 4.01 1.60
C MET A 102 11.95 4.80 2.65
N MET A 103 10.89 4.23 3.23
CA MET A 103 10.09 4.96 4.23
C MET A 103 10.87 5.29 5.51
N PRO A 104 11.63 4.37 6.14
CA PRO A 104 12.45 4.72 7.30
C PRO A 104 13.59 5.66 6.96
N LEU A 105 14.19 5.53 5.77
CA LEU A 105 15.24 6.45 5.30
C LEU A 105 14.67 7.87 5.15
N LEU A 106 13.49 8.01 4.56
CA LEU A 106 12.81 9.28 4.40
C LEU A 106 12.40 9.88 5.76
N ALA A 107 11.86 9.04 6.66
CA ALA A 107 11.52 9.46 8.02
C ALA A 107 12.75 9.96 8.80
N TRP A 108 13.89 9.29 8.65
CA TRP A 108 15.15 9.72 9.24
C TRP A 108 15.65 11.04 8.65
N LEU A 109 15.60 11.19 7.30
CA LEU A 109 16.02 12.40 6.60
C LEU A 109 15.17 13.63 6.96
N LEU A 110 13.87 13.42 7.20
CA LEU A 110 12.91 14.46 7.55
C LEU A 110 12.80 14.69 9.07
N GLU A 111 13.64 14.04 9.87
CA GLU A 111 13.59 14.10 11.34
C GLU A 111 12.19 13.77 11.91
N ALA A 112 11.44 12.93 11.18
CA ALA A 112 10.07 12.57 11.57
C ALA A 112 10.07 11.72 12.85
N PRO A 113 9.01 11.80 13.69
CA PRO A 113 8.90 10.98 14.90
C PRO A 113 9.06 9.48 14.60
N THR A 114 9.71 8.76 15.50
CA THR A 114 10.05 7.32 15.36
C THR A 114 8.92 6.42 14.85
N PRO A 115 7.63 6.59 15.23
CA PRO A 115 6.56 5.73 14.71
C PRO A 115 6.36 5.83 13.20
N PHE A 116 6.64 6.97 12.57
CA PHE A 116 6.54 7.13 11.11
C PHE A 116 7.57 6.30 10.34
N GLY A 117 8.71 5.99 10.93
CA GLY A 117 9.69 5.08 10.35
C GLY A 117 9.42 3.61 10.69
N LEU A 118 9.04 3.31 11.94
CA LEU A 118 8.89 1.93 12.42
C LEU A 118 7.65 1.21 11.87
N VAL A 119 6.50 1.87 11.82
CA VAL A 119 5.25 1.25 11.35
C VAL A 119 5.36 0.73 9.92
N PRO A 120 5.84 1.49 8.93
CA PRO A 120 6.05 0.97 7.57
C PRO A 120 7.02 -0.22 7.51
N VAL A 121 8.10 -0.21 8.30
CA VAL A 121 9.06 -1.32 8.37
C VAL A 121 8.40 -2.60 8.87
N LEU A 122 7.63 -2.51 9.96
CA LEU A 122 6.94 -3.66 10.52
C LEU A 122 5.88 -4.22 9.56
N CYS A 123 5.10 -3.33 8.93
CA CYS A 123 4.13 -3.73 7.92
C CYS A 123 4.81 -4.40 6.71
N ALA A 124 5.84 -3.77 6.14
CA ALA A 124 6.56 -4.30 5.00
C ALA A 124 7.25 -5.63 5.33
N GLY A 125 7.94 -5.72 6.49
CA GLY A 125 8.60 -6.92 6.96
C GLY A 125 7.63 -8.09 7.17
N THR A 126 6.47 -7.83 7.77
CA THR A 126 5.43 -8.85 7.96
C THR A 126 4.89 -9.35 6.62
N LEU A 127 4.56 -8.45 5.70
CA LEU A 127 4.02 -8.81 4.39
C LEU A 127 5.07 -9.54 3.53
N LEU A 128 6.32 -9.09 3.54
CA LEU A 128 7.44 -9.80 2.89
C LEU A 128 7.63 -11.19 3.48
N GLY A 129 7.63 -11.32 4.82
CA GLY A 129 7.75 -12.62 5.49
C GLY A 129 6.65 -13.59 5.05
N LEU A 130 5.40 -13.13 4.95
CA LEU A 130 4.26 -13.95 4.49
C LEU A 130 4.41 -14.36 3.02
N LEU A 131 4.84 -13.44 2.15
CA LEU A 131 5.04 -13.70 0.72
C LEU A 131 6.24 -14.63 0.44
N LEU A 132 7.24 -14.65 1.32
CA LEU A 132 8.41 -15.50 1.20
C LEU A 132 8.19 -16.92 1.75
N THR A 133 7.03 -17.22 2.35
CA THR A 133 6.73 -18.58 2.83
C THR A 133 6.75 -19.58 1.68
N PRO A 134 7.19 -20.84 1.91
CA PRO A 134 7.20 -21.88 0.88
C PRO A 134 5.82 -22.07 0.24
N GLN A 135 4.75 -21.99 1.05
CA GLN A 135 3.38 -22.13 0.57
C GLN A 135 2.95 -21.01 -0.41
N ALA A 136 3.37 -19.76 -0.16
CA ALA A 136 3.11 -18.66 -1.06
C ALA A 136 3.91 -18.78 -2.35
N ARG A 137 5.17 -19.24 -2.26
CA ARG A 137 6.02 -19.48 -3.44
C ARG A 137 5.42 -20.54 -4.35
N VAL A 138 5.00 -21.67 -3.79
CA VAL A 138 4.36 -22.76 -4.57
C VAL A 138 3.05 -22.30 -5.20
N HIS A 139 2.26 -21.50 -4.48
CA HIS A 139 0.99 -20.97 -5.01
C HIS A 139 1.17 -20.03 -6.20
N CYS A 140 2.27 -19.27 -6.21
CA CYS A 140 2.60 -18.30 -7.25
C CYS A 140 3.73 -18.78 -8.17
N ALA A 141 4.19 -20.05 -8.07
CA ALA A 141 5.11 -20.62 -9.03
C ALA A 141 4.45 -20.66 -10.41
N GLU A 142 5.20 -20.38 -11.45
CA GLU A 142 4.73 -20.66 -12.81
C GLU A 142 4.43 -22.15 -12.90
N PRO A 143 3.29 -22.57 -13.48
CA PRO A 143 3.10 -23.96 -13.85
C PRO A 143 4.26 -24.33 -14.79
N ASP A 144 5.02 -25.37 -14.41
CA ASP A 144 6.04 -25.93 -15.27
C ASP A 144 5.38 -26.17 -16.63
N GLU A 145 5.89 -25.51 -17.68
CA GLU A 145 5.44 -25.74 -19.07
C GLU A 145 5.77 -27.21 -19.40
N GLU A 146 4.77 -28.10 -19.24
CA GLU A 146 4.82 -29.45 -19.79
C GLU A 146 4.51 -29.47 -21.30
#